data_6177de014017b6c42d9d07f60395cd56
#
_entry.id   6177de014017b6c42d9d07f60395cd56
#
_cell.length_a   1.000
_cell.length_b   1.000
_cell.length_c   1.000
_cell.angle_alpha   90.00
_cell.angle_beta   90.00
_cell.angle_gamma   90.00
#
_symmetry.space_group_name_H-M   'P 1'
#
loop_
_entity.id
_entity.type
_entity.pdbx_description
1 polymer ?
#
loop_
_entity_poly.entity_id
_entity_poly.type
_entity_poly.pdbx_seq_one_letter_code
_entity_poly.pdbx_strand_id
1 'polypeptide(L)'
;LFQWLIAILAAVAIALFVDNFLIVNAQIPSGSMENTIMTGDRVVGNRLSYLTKDPERYDVIIFKYPDDESQLFIKRIIGLPGETVEIRDGHIYIDGSSEPLEDVETKEYMVGNYGPYTVPEGCYFVMGDNRNDSKDSRYWINPYVSKDKILGKAVFRYWPITEMKTIK
;
A
#
# COMPACT_ATOMS: atom_id res chain seq x y z
N LEU A 1 15.47 42.51 -7.66
CA LEU A 1 14.35 42.17 -6.76
C LEU A 1 13.25 41.42 -7.50
N PHE A 2 12.76 41.92 -8.62
CA PHE A 2 11.67 41.33 -9.42
C PHE A 2 12.01 39.92 -9.97
N GLN A 3 13.22 39.69 -10.43
CA GLN A 3 13.67 38.34 -10.92
C GLN A 3 13.68 37.26 -9.81
N TRP A 4 14.08 37.64 -8.59
CA TRP A 4 14.04 36.75 -7.45
C TRP A 4 12.61 36.38 -7.04
N LEU A 5 11.69 37.36 -7.12
CA LEU A 5 10.27 37.09 -6.85
C LEU A 5 9.67 36.11 -7.84
N ILE A 6 9.96 36.27 -9.14
CA ILE A 6 9.52 35.33 -10.18
C ILE A 6 10.09 33.92 -9.92
N ALA A 7 11.38 33.82 -9.59
CA ALA A 7 12.03 32.55 -9.30
C ALA A 7 11.39 31.84 -8.10
N ILE A 8 11.09 32.57 -7.03
CA ILE A 8 10.41 32.02 -5.85
C ILE A 8 8.99 31.54 -6.21
N LEU A 9 8.21 32.35 -6.93
CA LEU A 9 6.87 31.97 -7.35
C LEU A 9 6.87 30.73 -8.25
N ALA A 10 7.82 30.65 -9.19
CA ALA A 10 7.99 29.46 -10.04
C ALA A 10 8.35 28.22 -9.22
N ALA A 11 9.28 28.35 -8.27
CA ALA A 11 9.67 27.24 -7.40
C ALA A 11 8.49 26.74 -6.55
N VAL A 12 7.70 27.65 -5.98
CA VAL A 12 6.49 27.29 -5.22
C VAL A 12 5.46 26.60 -6.12
N ALA A 13 5.21 27.10 -7.31
CA ALA A 13 4.28 26.49 -8.26
C ALA A 13 4.72 25.08 -8.66
N ILE A 14 6.01 24.87 -8.92
CA ILE A 14 6.57 23.54 -9.22
C ILE A 14 6.42 22.62 -8.03
N ALA A 15 6.75 23.08 -6.81
CA ALA A 15 6.62 22.27 -5.60
C ALA A 15 5.17 21.82 -5.37
N LEU A 16 4.21 22.74 -5.51
CA LEU A 16 2.78 22.42 -5.40
C LEU A 16 2.32 21.46 -6.50
N PHE A 17 2.81 21.62 -7.73
CA PHE A 17 2.50 20.69 -8.82
C PHE A 17 3.02 19.29 -8.51
N VAL A 18 4.27 19.15 -8.08
CA VAL A 18 4.87 17.87 -7.71
C VAL A 18 4.06 17.19 -6.60
N ASP A 19 3.78 17.92 -5.52
CA ASP A 19 3.08 17.38 -4.34
C ASP A 19 1.64 16.96 -4.66
N ASN A 20 0.92 17.70 -5.49
CA ASN A 20 -0.47 17.38 -5.80
C ASN A 20 -0.64 16.32 -6.88
N PHE A 21 0.26 16.25 -7.86
CA PHE A 21 0.07 15.42 -9.06
C PHE A 21 1.04 14.24 -9.20
N LEU A 22 2.26 14.34 -8.65
CA LEU A 22 3.27 13.32 -8.89
C LEU A 22 3.50 12.40 -7.69
N ILE A 23 3.41 12.92 -6.48
CA ILE A 23 3.72 12.16 -5.27
C ILE A 23 2.55 12.16 -4.28
N VAL A 24 2.57 11.22 -3.38
CA VAL A 24 1.76 11.20 -2.17
C VAL A 24 2.68 10.98 -0.97
N ASN A 25 2.66 11.92 -0.02
CA ASN A 25 3.41 11.81 1.22
C ASN A 25 2.53 11.16 2.29
N ALA A 26 3.07 10.16 2.99
CA ALA A 26 2.38 9.51 4.09
C ALA A 26 3.30 9.39 5.31
N GLN A 27 2.76 9.71 6.48
CA GLN A 27 3.36 9.38 7.77
C GLN A 27 2.70 8.11 8.28
N ILE A 28 3.50 7.19 8.83
CA ILE A 28 3.05 5.86 9.26
C ILE A 28 2.67 5.91 10.74
N PRO A 29 1.38 5.86 11.09
CA PRO A 29 0.94 5.98 12.48
C PRO A 29 0.89 4.64 13.22
N SER A 30 1.01 3.50 12.53
CA SER A 30 0.79 2.17 13.11
C SER A 30 1.83 1.14 12.65
N GLY A 31 1.96 0.06 13.43
CA GLY A 31 2.90 -1.02 13.16
C GLY A 31 2.45 -2.06 12.13
N SER A 32 1.34 -1.84 11.42
CA SER A 32 0.75 -2.85 10.53
C SER A 32 1.64 -3.28 9.34
N MET A 33 2.64 -2.48 8.99
CA MET A 33 3.62 -2.76 7.94
C MET A 33 5.03 -2.98 8.51
N GLU A 34 5.15 -3.18 9.82
CA GLU A 34 6.43 -3.49 10.46
C GLU A 34 7.07 -4.72 9.83
N ASN A 35 8.37 -4.71 9.78
CA ASN A 35 9.32 -5.41 8.96
C ASN A 35 9.72 -4.62 7.70
N THR A 36 8.77 -4.05 6.97
CA THR A 36 9.03 -3.23 5.78
C THR A 36 9.07 -1.74 6.10
N ILE A 37 8.08 -1.23 6.83
CA ILE A 37 7.90 0.18 7.18
C ILE A 37 7.53 0.26 8.65
N MET A 38 8.27 1.06 9.41
CA MET A 38 8.10 1.15 10.86
C MET A 38 7.16 2.29 11.25
N THR A 39 6.57 2.18 12.43
CA THR A 39 5.80 3.28 13.03
C THR A 39 6.66 4.53 13.15
N GLY A 40 6.14 5.68 12.72
CA GLY A 40 6.84 6.97 12.70
C GLY A 40 7.61 7.25 11.41
N ASP A 41 7.79 6.26 10.54
CA ASP A 41 8.40 6.46 9.23
C ASP A 41 7.60 7.46 8.37
N ARG A 42 8.31 8.11 7.44
CA ARG A 42 7.68 8.86 6.36
C ARG A 42 8.06 8.28 5.02
N VAL A 43 7.05 8.04 4.21
CA VAL A 43 7.19 7.42 2.90
C VAL A 43 6.64 8.32 1.81
N VAL A 44 7.24 8.23 0.63
CA VAL A 44 6.71 8.83 -0.58
C VAL A 44 6.18 7.75 -1.50
N GLY A 45 4.97 7.97 -2.00
CA GLY A 45 4.35 7.17 -3.04
C GLY A 45 4.36 7.90 -4.38
N ASN A 46 4.48 7.14 -5.46
CA ASN A 46 4.41 7.63 -6.83
C ASN A 46 2.97 7.49 -7.35
N ARG A 47 2.30 8.62 -7.61
CA ARG A 47 0.93 8.66 -8.16
C ARG A 47 0.88 8.19 -9.61
N LEU A 48 1.97 8.34 -10.36
CA LEU A 48 2.01 8.01 -11.78
C LEU A 48 2.16 6.50 -12.04
N SER A 49 2.49 5.71 -11.02
CA SER A 49 2.77 4.28 -11.16
C SER A 49 1.66 3.50 -11.84
N TYR A 50 0.41 3.93 -11.66
CA TYR A 50 -0.76 3.20 -12.15
C TYR A 50 -1.57 3.94 -13.22
N LEU A 51 -0.98 4.96 -13.86
CA LEU A 51 -1.62 5.65 -14.99
C LEU A 51 -1.62 4.80 -16.27
N THR A 52 -0.58 3.98 -16.47
CA THR A 52 -0.38 3.22 -17.71
C THR A 52 -0.34 1.71 -17.49
N LYS A 53 -0.32 1.27 -16.24
CA LYS A 53 -0.31 -0.15 -15.87
C LYS A 53 -1.20 -0.39 -14.65
N ASP A 54 -1.55 -1.64 -14.43
CA ASP A 54 -2.28 -2.06 -13.25
C ASP A 54 -1.32 -2.28 -12.05
N PRO A 55 -1.83 -2.12 -10.82
CA PRO A 55 -1.13 -2.60 -9.63
C PRO A 55 -0.83 -4.09 -9.71
N GLU A 56 0.38 -4.47 -9.29
CA GLU A 56 0.88 -5.84 -9.33
C GLU A 56 0.86 -6.46 -7.94
N ARG A 57 0.87 -7.79 -7.89
CA ARG A 57 1.03 -8.52 -6.61
C ARG A 57 2.32 -8.08 -5.91
N TYR A 58 2.25 -7.93 -4.60
CA TYR A 58 3.29 -7.44 -3.70
C TYR A 58 3.59 -5.94 -3.77
N ASP A 59 2.97 -5.18 -4.66
CA ASP A 59 3.06 -3.72 -4.58
C ASP A 59 2.57 -3.22 -3.23
N VAL A 60 3.35 -2.36 -2.60
CA VAL A 60 2.90 -1.63 -1.41
C VAL A 60 2.21 -0.36 -1.87
N ILE A 61 0.92 -0.22 -1.53
CA ILE A 61 0.07 0.87 -2.02
C ILE A 61 -0.41 1.78 -0.89
N ILE A 62 -0.55 3.07 -1.22
CA ILE A 62 -1.22 4.06 -0.38
C ILE A 62 -2.60 4.30 -0.98
N PHE A 63 -3.65 4.16 -0.18
CA PHE A 63 -5.02 4.18 -0.67
C PHE A 63 -5.99 4.73 0.37
N LYS A 64 -7.21 5.07 -0.06
CA LYS A 64 -8.32 5.44 0.83
C LYS A 64 -8.94 4.17 1.41
N TYR A 65 -9.11 4.15 2.73
CA TYR A 65 -9.68 3.01 3.45
C TYR A 65 -11.12 2.72 2.99
N PRO A 66 -11.47 1.50 2.58
CA PRO A 66 -12.78 1.21 1.98
C PRO A 66 -13.99 1.45 2.89
N ASP A 67 -13.86 1.27 4.21
CA ASP A 67 -14.94 1.48 5.16
C ASP A 67 -15.02 2.93 5.66
N ASP A 68 -13.96 3.75 5.42
CA ASP A 68 -13.92 5.18 5.75
C ASP A 68 -12.87 5.91 4.88
N GLU A 69 -13.29 6.42 3.74
CA GLU A 69 -12.41 7.08 2.76
C GLU A 69 -11.74 8.37 3.25
N SER A 70 -12.07 8.87 4.43
CA SER A 70 -11.36 9.98 5.06
C SER A 70 -9.98 9.59 5.59
N GLN A 71 -9.74 8.28 5.77
CA GLN A 71 -8.50 7.72 6.27
C GLN A 71 -7.65 7.16 5.13
N LEU A 72 -6.34 7.39 5.23
CA LEU A 72 -5.35 6.79 4.31
C LEU A 72 -4.68 5.60 4.98
N PHE A 73 -4.64 4.50 4.24
CA PHE A 73 -3.96 3.28 4.65
C PHE A 73 -2.82 2.94 3.71
N ILE A 74 -1.88 2.17 4.22
CA ILE A 74 -0.78 1.59 3.46
C ILE A 74 -0.76 0.08 3.72
N LYS A 75 -0.81 -0.72 2.65
CA LYS A 75 -0.82 -2.19 2.71
C LYS A 75 -0.16 -2.76 1.46
N ARG A 76 0.12 -4.07 1.50
CA ARG A 76 0.65 -4.84 0.37
C ARG A 76 -0.47 -5.56 -0.36
N ILE A 77 -0.44 -5.52 -1.69
CA ILE A 77 -1.37 -6.28 -2.53
C ILE A 77 -1.02 -7.77 -2.45
N ILE A 78 -2.03 -8.58 -2.14
CA ILE A 78 -1.94 -10.04 -2.06
C ILE A 78 -2.84 -10.69 -3.11
N GLY A 79 -4.08 -10.27 -3.25
CA GLY A 79 -5.01 -10.78 -4.25
C GLY A 79 -5.23 -9.78 -5.37
N LEU A 80 -5.23 -10.28 -6.61
CA LEU A 80 -5.47 -9.51 -7.83
C LEU A 80 -6.93 -9.63 -8.27
N PRO A 81 -7.42 -8.75 -9.17
CA PRO A 81 -8.78 -8.83 -9.70
C PRO A 81 -9.11 -10.21 -10.27
N GLY A 82 -10.28 -10.75 -9.92
CA GLY A 82 -10.77 -12.07 -10.34
C GLY A 82 -10.26 -13.27 -9.53
N GLU A 83 -9.23 -13.09 -8.71
CA GLU A 83 -8.66 -14.19 -7.92
C GLU A 83 -9.48 -14.50 -6.67
N THR A 84 -9.38 -15.74 -6.20
CA THR A 84 -9.88 -16.15 -4.90
C THR A 84 -8.72 -16.34 -3.93
N VAL A 85 -8.69 -15.56 -2.85
CA VAL A 85 -7.68 -15.63 -1.79
C VAL A 85 -8.22 -16.44 -0.63
N GLU A 86 -7.48 -17.46 -0.21
CA GLU A 86 -7.77 -18.24 0.98
C GLU A 86 -6.52 -18.33 1.86
N ILE A 87 -6.70 -18.24 3.17
CA ILE A 87 -5.62 -18.37 4.14
C ILE A 87 -5.92 -19.59 5.00
N ARG A 88 -5.02 -20.57 4.99
CA ARG A 88 -5.09 -21.81 5.74
C ARG A 88 -3.78 -22.10 6.44
N ASP A 89 -3.84 -22.35 7.73
CA ASP A 89 -2.68 -22.71 8.56
C ASP A 89 -1.49 -21.76 8.37
N GLY A 90 -1.80 -20.44 8.30
CA GLY A 90 -0.79 -19.39 8.16
C GLY A 90 -0.22 -19.21 6.75
N HIS A 91 -0.73 -19.91 5.76
CA HIS A 91 -0.29 -19.81 4.37
C HIS A 91 -1.41 -19.26 3.47
N ILE A 92 -1.01 -18.51 2.45
CA ILE A 92 -1.92 -17.91 1.47
C ILE A 92 -2.02 -18.83 0.25
N TYR A 93 -3.23 -19.06 -0.22
CA TYR A 93 -3.54 -19.84 -1.41
C TYR A 93 -4.35 -18.99 -2.38
N ILE A 94 -4.04 -19.09 -3.67
CA ILE A 94 -4.75 -18.38 -4.74
C ILE A 94 -5.47 -19.39 -5.63
N ASP A 95 -6.74 -19.13 -5.94
CA ASP A 95 -7.58 -19.91 -6.85
C ASP A 95 -7.64 -21.43 -6.52
N GLY A 96 -7.61 -21.75 -5.23
CA GLY A 96 -7.66 -23.15 -4.77
C GLY A 96 -6.40 -23.95 -5.05
N SER A 97 -5.28 -23.31 -5.35
CA SER A 97 -3.98 -23.97 -5.54
C SER A 97 -3.66 -24.95 -4.39
N SER A 98 -2.99 -26.04 -4.69
CA SER A 98 -2.43 -26.96 -3.69
C SER A 98 -1.14 -26.45 -3.06
N GLU A 99 -0.42 -25.56 -3.78
CA GLU A 99 0.81 -24.94 -3.31
C GLU A 99 0.52 -23.55 -2.75
N PRO A 100 1.10 -23.19 -1.61
CA PRO A 100 0.95 -21.86 -1.06
C PRO A 100 1.63 -20.82 -1.94
N LEU A 101 1.08 -19.59 -1.93
CA LEU A 101 1.73 -18.44 -2.53
C LEU A 101 3.07 -18.20 -1.83
N GLU A 102 4.14 -18.02 -2.61
CA GLU A 102 5.41 -17.55 -2.07
C GLU A 102 5.22 -16.13 -1.52
N ASP A 103 5.35 -15.99 -0.22
CA ASP A 103 5.04 -14.73 0.46
C ASP A 103 6.31 -13.92 0.74
N VAL A 104 6.12 -12.63 1.03
CA VAL A 104 7.21 -11.78 1.49
C VAL A 104 7.68 -12.23 2.88
N GLU A 105 8.91 -11.91 3.22
CA GLU A 105 9.41 -12.16 4.57
C GLU A 105 8.58 -11.38 5.59
N THR A 106 7.89 -12.10 6.46
CA THR A 106 7.06 -11.54 7.52
C THR A 106 7.74 -11.69 8.88
N LYS A 107 7.35 -10.84 9.84
CA LYS A 107 7.93 -10.83 11.19
C LYS A 107 7.66 -12.14 11.94
N GLU A 108 6.48 -12.69 11.73
CA GLU A 108 5.99 -13.89 12.41
C GLU A 108 5.13 -14.72 11.48
N TYR A 109 4.99 -16.00 11.77
CA TYR A 109 4.01 -16.85 11.10
C TYR A 109 2.60 -16.31 11.34
N MET A 110 1.83 -16.19 10.26
CA MET A 110 0.46 -15.72 10.33
C MET A 110 -0.42 -16.74 11.06
N VAL A 111 -1.29 -16.25 11.96
CA VAL A 111 -2.22 -17.08 12.72
C VAL A 111 -3.63 -16.93 12.17
N GLY A 112 -4.37 -18.04 12.12
CA GLY A 112 -5.78 -18.09 11.74
C GLY A 112 -6.03 -18.54 10.31
N ASN A 113 -7.31 -18.83 10.04
CA ASN A 113 -7.83 -19.21 8.74
C ASN A 113 -8.84 -18.14 8.29
N TYR A 114 -8.74 -17.70 7.04
CA TYR A 114 -9.56 -16.60 6.52
C TYR A 114 -9.98 -16.90 5.08
N GLY A 115 -11.17 -16.45 4.70
CA GLY A 115 -11.70 -16.60 3.35
C GLY A 115 -12.61 -17.82 3.18
N PRO A 116 -12.84 -18.25 1.93
CA PRO A 116 -12.29 -17.66 0.72
C PRO A 116 -12.84 -16.26 0.40
N TYR A 117 -12.01 -15.39 -0.17
CA TYR A 117 -12.37 -14.06 -0.65
C TYR A 117 -12.20 -13.99 -2.15
N THR A 118 -13.30 -13.86 -2.91
CA THR A 118 -13.22 -13.65 -4.37
C THR A 118 -13.09 -12.17 -4.66
N VAL A 119 -11.96 -11.77 -5.20
CA VAL A 119 -11.62 -10.37 -5.47
C VAL A 119 -12.39 -9.89 -6.70
N PRO A 120 -13.26 -8.87 -6.59
CA PRO A 120 -13.97 -8.34 -7.74
C PRO A 120 -13.02 -7.73 -8.79
N GLU A 121 -13.50 -7.65 -10.05
CA GLU A 121 -12.79 -6.94 -11.11
C GLU A 121 -12.49 -5.48 -10.72
N GLY A 122 -11.27 -5.04 -11.00
CA GLY A 122 -10.80 -3.70 -10.64
C GLY A 122 -10.55 -3.46 -9.16
N CYS A 123 -10.60 -4.51 -8.34
CA CYS A 123 -10.34 -4.46 -6.90
C CYS A 123 -9.11 -5.32 -6.51
N TYR A 124 -8.61 -5.08 -5.31
CA TYR A 124 -7.43 -5.74 -4.76
C TYR A 124 -7.69 -6.18 -3.31
N PHE A 125 -7.19 -7.36 -2.96
CA PHE A 125 -7.13 -7.82 -1.58
C PHE A 125 -5.76 -7.49 -1.00
N VAL A 126 -5.72 -6.80 0.13
CA VAL A 126 -4.48 -6.26 0.68
C VAL A 126 -4.24 -6.72 2.11
N MET A 127 -2.98 -6.91 2.48
CA MET A 127 -2.58 -7.30 3.83
C MET A 127 -1.42 -6.44 4.33
N GLY A 128 -1.34 -6.28 5.65
CA GLY A 128 -0.15 -5.72 6.28
C GLY A 128 0.98 -6.73 6.36
N ASP A 129 2.22 -6.28 6.31
CA ASP A 129 3.40 -7.15 6.44
C ASP A 129 3.56 -7.66 7.89
N ASN A 130 3.09 -6.91 8.88
CA ASN A 130 2.90 -7.39 10.25
C ASN A 130 1.59 -8.16 10.35
N ARG A 131 1.58 -9.41 9.86
CA ARG A 131 0.41 -10.25 9.62
C ARG A 131 -0.53 -10.41 10.82
N ASN A 132 0.03 -10.51 12.02
CA ASN A 132 -0.74 -10.74 13.23
C ASN A 132 -1.18 -9.44 13.93
N ASP A 133 -0.62 -8.29 13.54
CA ASP A 133 -0.97 -6.97 14.07
C ASP A 133 -1.31 -5.99 12.92
N SER A 134 -2.23 -6.40 12.06
CA SER A 134 -2.72 -5.59 10.95
C SER A 134 -4.22 -5.68 10.81
N LYS A 135 -4.88 -4.53 10.88
CA LYS A 135 -6.29 -4.40 10.47
C LYS A 135 -6.31 -4.17 8.96
N ASP A 136 -6.61 -5.22 8.19
CA ASP A 136 -6.56 -5.23 6.73
C ASP A 136 -7.76 -5.97 6.12
N SER A 137 -7.71 -6.32 4.85
CA SER A 137 -8.79 -6.97 4.09
C SER A 137 -9.42 -8.18 4.80
N ARG A 138 -8.69 -8.85 5.66
CA ARG A 138 -9.21 -9.99 6.44
C ARG A 138 -10.27 -9.60 7.46
N TYR A 139 -10.30 -8.34 7.89
CA TYR A 139 -11.08 -7.86 9.02
C TYR A 139 -12.05 -6.72 8.67
N TRP A 140 -11.96 -6.14 7.46
CA TRP A 140 -12.81 -5.03 7.04
C TRP A 140 -14.21 -5.50 6.65
N ILE A 141 -15.19 -4.60 6.73
CA ILE A 141 -16.55 -4.84 6.25
C ILE A 141 -16.54 -4.96 4.74
N ASN A 142 -15.84 -4.03 4.06
CA ASN A 142 -15.52 -4.15 2.65
C ASN A 142 -14.06 -4.58 2.49
N PRO A 143 -13.79 -5.88 2.20
CA PRO A 143 -12.43 -6.41 2.17
C PRO A 143 -11.61 -6.01 0.95
N TYR A 144 -12.16 -5.20 0.03
CA TYR A 144 -11.53 -4.93 -1.24
C TYR A 144 -11.21 -3.45 -1.44
N VAL A 145 -10.02 -3.17 -1.95
CA VAL A 145 -9.58 -1.83 -2.35
C VAL A 145 -9.81 -1.67 -3.84
N SER A 146 -10.70 -0.78 -4.24
CA SER A 146 -10.92 -0.44 -5.65
C SER A 146 -9.75 0.34 -6.22
N LYS A 147 -9.39 0.09 -7.48
CA LYS A 147 -8.28 0.75 -8.18
C LYS A 147 -8.35 2.28 -8.13
N ASP A 148 -9.53 2.86 -8.26
CA ASP A 148 -9.74 4.31 -8.22
C ASP A 148 -9.47 4.94 -6.82
N LYS A 149 -9.39 4.14 -5.77
CA LYS A 149 -9.05 4.56 -4.41
C LYS A 149 -7.55 4.48 -4.12
N ILE A 150 -6.75 3.89 -5.02
CA ILE A 150 -5.31 3.80 -4.88
C ILE A 150 -4.69 5.14 -5.28
N LEU A 151 -4.02 5.78 -4.34
CA LEU A 151 -3.38 7.09 -4.54
C LEU A 151 -1.99 6.98 -5.16
N GLY A 152 -1.29 5.86 -4.97
CA GLY A 152 0.02 5.62 -5.54
C GLY A 152 0.73 4.41 -4.94
N LYS A 153 1.82 4.02 -5.59
CA LYS A 153 2.73 2.97 -5.12
C LYS A 153 3.73 3.59 -4.15
N ALA A 154 3.84 3.06 -2.94
CA ALA A 154 4.90 3.45 -2.00
C ALA A 154 6.25 3.00 -2.57
N VAL A 155 7.18 3.94 -2.75
CA VAL A 155 8.44 3.66 -3.46
C VAL A 155 9.68 3.92 -2.62
N PHE A 156 9.58 4.83 -1.64
CA PHE A 156 10.75 5.24 -0.89
C PHE A 156 10.40 5.69 0.52
N ARG A 157 11.12 5.17 1.52
CA ARG A 157 11.13 5.68 2.89
C ARG A 157 12.23 6.74 3.01
N TYR A 158 11.88 7.98 3.32
CA TYR A 158 12.82 9.09 3.41
C TYR A 158 13.07 9.56 4.84
N TRP A 159 12.30 9.08 5.80
CA TRP A 159 12.51 9.36 7.23
C TRP A 159 12.31 8.10 8.05
N PRO A 160 13.15 7.84 9.07
CA PRO A 160 14.33 8.63 9.50
C PRO A 160 15.46 8.61 8.45
N ILE A 161 16.23 9.70 8.39
CA ILE A 161 17.32 9.86 7.39
C ILE A 161 18.37 8.74 7.47
N THR A 162 18.58 8.21 8.68
CA THR A 162 19.53 7.12 8.93
C THR A 162 19.09 5.77 8.35
N GLU A 163 17.82 5.66 7.94
CA GLU A 163 17.24 4.41 7.46
C GLU A 163 16.50 4.57 6.11
N MET A 164 16.94 5.53 5.31
CA MET A 164 16.39 5.75 3.97
C MET A 164 16.57 4.49 3.10
N LYS A 165 15.47 4.03 2.49
CA LYS A 165 15.51 2.85 1.60
C LYS A 165 14.35 2.85 0.59
N THR A 166 14.55 2.13 -0.51
CA THR A 166 13.45 1.81 -1.43
C THR A 166 12.52 0.78 -0.79
N ILE A 167 11.23 0.90 -1.06
CA ILE A 167 10.20 -0.05 -0.65
C ILE A 167 9.99 -1.02 -1.82
N LYS A 168 10.09 -2.31 -1.51
CA LYS A 168 9.89 -3.40 -2.48
C LYS A 168 8.73 -4.26 -2.05
#